data_427f1025c4037d21e128fe50179ad3da
#
_entry.id   427f1025c4037d21e128fe50179ad3da
#
_cell.length_a   1.000
_cell.length_b   1.000
_cell.length_c   1.000
_cell.angle_alpha   90.00
_cell.angle_beta   90.00
_cell.angle_gamma   90.00
#
_symmetry.space_group_name_H-M   'P 1'
#
loop_
_entity.id
_entity.type
_entity.pdbx_description
1 polymer ?
#
loop_
_entity_poly.entity_id
_entity_poly.type
_entity_poly.pdbx_seq_one_letter_code
_entity_poly.pdbx_strand_id
1 'polypeptide(L)'
;MSKRNLKKKEYTELPCYIINIKIHSEKENKQELYSEIFHQIFNLKDFFVKLGNKKGLHLKKLDKTEFPKNLLGNEYDNLEYETYEILEGEFIKYKIEDKNDKHYNLISKELKSGDPNAVDKPNAIQIHFYIIPSIHRVFLPTKKKITPLQVELFFKQALLKIFGSENNFNIDIAKSVDEVNKIYEFKSLKKLNLEISYTNDDLGDDAKEFMDTILKESSTDRYTGNFTAKKGKSLNPNSRLIKGGIELSKENGKLIAEGENDYGNKIIINTKNKYEEYLLKIKREINPCLSILQETLKKWRLK
;
A
#
# COMPACT_ATOMS: atom_id res chain seq x y z
N MET A 1 -29.90 -5.38 -39.34
CA MET A 1 -28.85 -5.74 -38.36
C MET A 1 -28.22 -4.45 -37.84
N SER A 2 -28.57 -4.06 -36.62
CA SER A 2 -28.09 -2.82 -35.98
C SER A 2 -26.65 -3.02 -35.47
N LYS A 3 -25.67 -2.34 -36.03
CA LYS A 3 -24.31 -2.28 -35.50
C LYS A 3 -24.36 -1.53 -34.17
N ARG A 4 -24.30 -2.24 -33.05
CA ARG A 4 -24.05 -1.65 -31.74
C ARG A 4 -22.67 -0.95 -31.82
N ASN A 5 -22.66 0.37 -31.87
CA ASN A 5 -21.48 1.19 -31.66
C ASN A 5 -21.04 0.98 -30.19
N LEU A 6 -20.13 0.01 -29.97
CA LEU A 6 -19.42 -0.10 -28.71
C LEU A 6 -18.51 1.15 -28.62
N LYS A 7 -18.95 2.18 -27.88
CA LYS A 7 -18.07 3.29 -27.48
C LYS A 7 -16.81 2.63 -26.84
N LYS A 8 -15.65 2.77 -27.48
CA LYS A 8 -14.39 2.35 -26.86
C LYS A 8 -14.28 3.07 -25.53
N LYS A 9 -14.14 2.33 -24.41
CA LYS A 9 -13.89 2.92 -23.11
C LYS A 9 -12.60 3.77 -23.21
N GLU A 10 -12.68 5.02 -22.83
CA GLU A 10 -11.60 6.00 -22.87
C GLU A 10 -10.45 5.62 -21.92
N TYR A 11 -10.76 4.81 -20.91
CA TYR A 11 -9.86 4.36 -19.86
C TYR A 11 -9.75 2.84 -19.79
N THR A 12 -8.57 2.38 -19.35
CA THR A 12 -8.36 1.02 -18.82
C THR A 12 -8.36 1.12 -17.30
N GLU A 13 -9.12 0.25 -16.64
CA GLU A 13 -9.21 0.19 -15.18
C GLU A 13 -8.21 -0.84 -14.64
N LEU A 14 -7.36 -0.42 -13.72
CA LEU A 14 -6.38 -1.26 -13.05
C LEU A 14 -6.63 -1.24 -11.54
N PRO A 15 -7.29 -2.27 -10.97
CA PRO A 15 -7.46 -2.36 -9.52
C PRO A 15 -6.12 -2.64 -8.84
N CYS A 16 -5.78 -1.84 -7.83
CA CYS A 16 -4.53 -1.92 -7.09
C CYS A 16 -4.76 -1.88 -5.58
N TYR A 17 -3.99 -2.66 -4.82
CA TYR A 17 -3.75 -2.38 -3.41
C TYR A 17 -2.77 -1.22 -3.27
N ILE A 18 -2.94 -0.44 -2.21
CA ILE A 18 -2.08 0.69 -1.90
C ILE A 18 -1.27 0.35 -0.66
N ILE A 19 0.05 0.47 -0.77
CA ILE A 19 0.98 0.31 0.35
C ILE A 19 1.65 1.66 0.56
N ASN A 20 1.45 2.23 1.74
CA ASN A 20 2.06 3.47 2.17
C ASN A 20 3.37 3.16 2.90
N ILE A 21 4.49 3.72 2.41
CA ILE A 21 5.81 3.56 3.02
C ILE A 21 6.24 4.91 3.54
N LYS A 22 6.43 5.02 4.83
CA LYS A 22 6.85 6.24 5.48
C LYS A 22 8.25 6.08 6.05
N ILE A 23 9.14 7.01 5.67
CA ILE A 23 10.51 7.09 6.16
C ILE A 23 10.62 8.28 7.12
N HIS A 24 11.14 8.04 8.31
CA HIS A 24 11.40 9.08 9.30
C HIS A 24 12.72 9.78 8.93
N SER A 25 12.62 10.93 8.29
CA SER A 25 13.77 11.71 7.81
C SER A 25 13.44 13.19 7.78
N GLU A 26 14.44 14.02 8.13
CA GLU A 26 14.35 15.47 8.05
C GLU A 26 14.65 16.03 6.64
N LYS A 27 14.98 15.17 5.66
CA LYS A 27 15.23 15.60 4.28
C LYS A 27 13.98 16.29 3.72
N GLU A 28 14.11 17.54 3.28
CA GLU A 28 12.98 18.35 2.77
C GLU A 28 12.42 17.77 1.48
N ASN A 29 13.27 17.43 0.50
CA ASN A 29 12.83 16.82 -0.76
C ASN A 29 12.44 15.36 -0.55
N LYS A 30 11.17 15.13 -0.24
CA LYS A 30 10.64 13.78 0.00
C LYS A 30 10.69 12.92 -1.27
N GLN A 31 10.41 13.47 -2.44
CA GLN A 31 10.46 12.71 -3.70
C GLN A 31 11.85 12.12 -3.95
N GLU A 32 12.88 12.92 -3.81
CA GLU A 32 14.26 12.48 -3.96
C GLU A 32 14.64 11.42 -2.91
N LEU A 33 14.29 11.65 -1.64
CA LEU A 33 14.51 10.69 -0.55
C LEU A 33 13.96 9.31 -0.89
N TYR A 34 12.70 9.25 -1.30
CA TYR A 34 12.06 7.96 -1.62
C TYR A 34 12.64 7.33 -2.87
N SER A 35 12.92 8.12 -3.90
CA SER A 35 13.57 7.62 -5.12
C SER A 35 14.92 6.98 -4.82
N GLU A 36 15.77 7.63 -4.02
CA GLU A 36 17.06 7.10 -3.58
C GLU A 36 16.92 5.79 -2.79
N ILE A 37 16.00 5.75 -1.83
CA ILE A 37 15.79 4.56 -0.99
C ILE A 37 15.30 3.37 -1.83
N PHE A 38 14.37 3.57 -2.74
CA PHE A 38 13.92 2.47 -3.61
C PHE A 38 15.02 1.96 -4.54
N HIS A 39 15.91 2.83 -5.03
CA HIS A 39 17.10 2.42 -5.76
C HIS A 39 18.11 1.68 -4.87
N GLN A 40 18.29 2.09 -3.61
CA GLN A 40 19.10 1.33 -2.64
C GLN A 40 18.51 -0.06 -2.41
N ILE A 41 17.18 -0.19 -2.26
CA ILE A 41 16.50 -1.50 -2.14
C ILE A 41 16.78 -2.37 -3.36
N PHE A 42 16.67 -1.80 -4.56
CA PHE A 42 16.94 -2.52 -5.81
C PHE A 42 18.39 -3.01 -5.91
N ASN A 43 19.33 -2.21 -5.42
CA ASN A 43 20.77 -2.51 -5.46
C ASN A 43 21.26 -3.43 -4.32
N LEU A 44 20.37 -3.90 -3.44
CA LEU A 44 20.75 -4.88 -2.40
C LEU A 44 21.18 -6.19 -3.06
N LYS A 45 22.47 -6.53 -2.95
CA LYS A 45 23.04 -7.77 -3.52
C LYS A 45 22.37 -9.00 -2.92
N ASP A 46 22.05 -9.97 -3.76
CA ASP A 46 21.50 -11.28 -3.39
C ASP A 46 20.29 -11.22 -2.45
N PHE A 47 19.57 -10.09 -2.48
CA PHE A 47 18.44 -9.87 -1.59
C PHE A 47 17.16 -10.48 -2.16
N PHE A 48 16.62 -11.40 -1.41
CA PHE A 48 15.26 -11.93 -1.61
C PHE A 48 14.59 -12.19 -0.27
N VAL A 49 13.28 -12.25 -0.28
CA VAL A 49 12.48 -12.53 0.91
C VAL A 49 11.83 -13.89 0.80
N LYS A 50 11.97 -14.71 1.85
CA LYS A 50 11.28 -16.00 1.95
C LYS A 50 9.81 -15.77 2.32
N LEU A 51 8.90 -16.28 1.49
CA LEU A 51 7.47 -16.28 1.71
C LEU A 51 7.02 -17.66 2.21
N GLY A 52 7.12 -17.88 3.51
CA GLY A 52 7.00 -19.22 4.10
C GLY A 52 8.16 -20.12 3.69
N ASN A 53 7.94 -21.44 3.70
CA ASN A 53 9.02 -22.42 3.56
C ASN A 53 9.46 -22.68 2.11
N LYS A 54 8.60 -22.37 1.12
CA LYS A 54 8.79 -22.85 -0.26
C LYS A 54 8.70 -21.78 -1.35
N LYS A 55 8.67 -20.50 -1.00
CA LYS A 55 8.57 -19.40 -2.00
C LYS A 55 9.56 -18.31 -1.70
N GLY A 56 10.09 -17.70 -2.76
CA GLY A 56 10.93 -16.51 -2.69
C GLY A 56 10.29 -15.35 -3.44
N LEU A 57 10.60 -14.13 -3.01
CA LEU A 57 10.25 -12.87 -3.68
C LEU A 57 11.52 -12.05 -3.85
N HIS A 58 11.78 -11.65 -5.09
CA HIS A 58 12.95 -10.86 -5.48
C HIS A 58 12.50 -9.67 -6.33
N LEU A 59 13.12 -8.50 -6.14
CA LEU A 59 12.92 -7.33 -6.98
C LEU A 59 13.86 -7.41 -8.18
N LYS A 60 13.30 -7.75 -9.34
CA LYS A 60 14.07 -7.99 -10.57
C LYS A 60 14.39 -6.71 -11.32
N LYS A 61 13.48 -5.73 -11.28
CA LYS A 61 13.56 -4.53 -12.12
C LYS A 61 12.99 -3.34 -11.37
N LEU A 62 13.60 -2.18 -11.57
CA LEU A 62 13.10 -0.90 -11.10
C LEU A 62 13.57 0.19 -12.08
N ASP A 63 12.67 0.68 -12.92
CA ASP A 63 12.93 1.74 -13.88
C ASP A 63 12.31 3.05 -13.39
N LYS A 64 13.03 4.15 -13.56
CA LYS A 64 12.55 5.49 -13.26
C LYS A 64 12.13 6.21 -14.55
N THR A 65 10.95 6.82 -14.53
CA THR A 65 10.47 7.75 -15.55
C THR A 65 10.14 9.08 -14.89
N GLU A 66 10.56 10.16 -15.53
CA GLU A 66 10.37 11.54 -15.07
C GLU A 66 9.44 12.29 -16.02
N PHE A 67 8.55 13.10 -15.44
CA PHE A 67 7.64 13.96 -16.16
C PHE A 67 7.74 15.39 -15.63
N PRO A 68 8.14 16.36 -16.46
CA PRO A 68 8.04 17.78 -16.14
C PRO A 68 6.60 18.15 -15.77
N LYS A 69 6.42 19.04 -14.79
CA LYS A 69 5.12 19.48 -14.25
C LYS A 69 4.16 19.97 -15.34
N ASN A 70 4.66 20.67 -16.33
CA ASN A 70 3.85 21.17 -17.46
C ASN A 70 3.21 20.06 -18.32
N LEU A 71 3.74 18.83 -18.30
CA LEU A 71 3.11 17.69 -18.98
C LEU A 71 1.95 17.09 -18.18
N LEU A 72 1.82 17.40 -16.89
CA LEU A 72 0.70 16.94 -16.07
C LEU A 72 -0.59 17.66 -16.42
N GLY A 73 -0.52 18.93 -16.81
CA GLY A 73 -1.66 19.81 -17.12
C GLY A 73 -1.80 20.96 -16.13
N ASN A 74 -2.53 22.00 -16.48
CA ASN A 74 -2.63 23.24 -15.71
C ASN A 74 -3.22 23.05 -14.31
N GLU A 75 -4.03 22.00 -14.08
CA GLU A 75 -4.59 21.70 -12.76
C GLU A 75 -3.49 21.33 -11.73
N TYR A 76 -2.26 21.02 -12.20
CA TYR A 76 -1.11 20.63 -11.37
C TYR A 76 -0.09 21.76 -11.15
N ASP A 77 -0.34 22.98 -11.62
CA ASP A 77 0.60 24.11 -11.57
C ASP A 77 1.02 24.47 -10.12
N ASN A 78 0.13 24.29 -9.14
CA ASN A 78 0.37 24.58 -7.74
C ASN A 78 1.13 23.48 -6.99
N LEU A 79 1.52 22.40 -7.66
CA LEU A 79 2.30 21.34 -7.04
C LEU A 79 3.75 21.75 -6.80
N GLU A 80 4.35 21.15 -5.77
CA GLU A 80 5.64 21.53 -5.19
C GLU A 80 6.84 21.33 -6.13
N TYR A 81 6.88 20.17 -6.86
CA TYR A 81 8.04 19.79 -7.66
C TYR A 81 7.92 20.25 -9.11
N GLU A 82 9.04 20.66 -9.72
CA GLU A 82 9.09 20.98 -11.16
C GLU A 82 9.06 19.73 -12.05
N THR A 83 9.49 18.59 -11.51
CA THR A 83 9.49 17.29 -12.18
C THR A 83 8.95 16.23 -11.22
N TYR A 84 8.09 15.34 -11.72
CA TYR A 84 7.51 14.25 -10.96
C TYR A 84 8.01 12.91 -11.45
N GLU A 85 8.28 12.00 -10.49
CA GLU A 85 8.86 10.69 -10.76
C GLU A 85 7.82 9.59 -10.56
N ILE A 86 7.89 8.57 -11.41
CA ILE A 86 7.24 7.28 -11.23
C ILE A 86 8.28 6.18 -11.41
N LEU A 87 8.28 5.21 -10.49
CA LEU A 87 9.13 4.03 -10.59
C LEU A 87 8.26 2.85 -11.00
N GLU A 88 8.64 2.18 -12.09
CA GLU A 88 8.02 0.93 -12.54
C GLU A 88 8.86 -0.24 -12.02
N GLY A 89 8.27 -1.06 -11.16
CA GLY A 89 8.93 -2.20 -10.56
C GLY A 89 8.41 -3.53 -11.06
N GLU A 90 9.28 -4.56 -11.02
CA GLU A 90 8.91 -5.93 -11.30
C GLU A 90 9.45 -6.85 -10.22
N PHE A 91 8.54 -7.50 -9.49
CA PHE A 91 8.89 -8.62 -8.62
C PHE A 91 8.86 -9.95 -9.38
N ILE A 92 9.77 -10.84 -9.01
CA ILE A 92 9.68 -12.25 -9.34
C ILE A 92 9.37 -13.03 -8.07
N LYS A 93 8.22 -13.73 -8.11
CA LYS A 93 7.85 -14.72 -7.10
C LYS A 93 8.10 -16.10 -7.66
N TYR A 94 8.85 -16.93 -6.95
CA TYR A 94 9.29 -18.22 -7.43
C TYR A 94 9.19 -19.29 -6.34
N LYS A 95 9.27 -20.57 -6.73
CA LYS A 95 9.38 -21.68 -5.78
C LYS A 95 10.84 -21.85 -5.36
N ILE A 96 11.08 -22.02 -4.06
CA ILE A 96 12.34 -22.50 -3.51
C ILE A 96 12.20 -24.00 -3.42
N GLU A 97 13.06 -24.74 -4.12
CA GLU A 97 13.09 -26.19 -4.05
C GLU A 97 13.68 -26.67 -2.72
N ASP A 98 13.24 -27.81 -2.26
CA ASP A 98 13.86 -28.52 -1.17
C ASP A 98 14.37 -29.92 -1.64
N LYS A 99 15.18 -30.59 -0.82
CA LYS A 99 15.73 -31.89 -1.16
C LYS A 99 14.67 -33.00 -1.35
N ASN A 100 13.46 -32.77 -0.86
CA ASN A 100 12.34 -33.70 -0.97
C ASN A 100 11.55 -33.49 -2.26
N ASP A 101 11.71 -32.33 -2.93
CA ASP A 101 11.13 -32.13 -4.26
C ASP A 101 11.74 -33.14 -5.24
N LYS A 102 10.91 -33.77 -6.05
CA LYS A 102 11.34 -34.76 -7.04
C LYS A 102 11.08 -34.26 -8.45
N HIS A 103 12.11 -34.35 -9.28
CA HIS A 103 12.06 -34.06 -10.70
C HIS A 103 12.21 -35.35 -11.47
N TYR A 104 11.27 -35.63 -12.38
CA TYR A 104 11.38 -36.77 -13.29
C TYR A 104 12.00 -36.32 -14.61
N ASN A 105 13.16 -36.85 -14.93
CA ASN A 105 13.79 -36.59 -16.21
C ASN A 105 13.18 -37.52 -17.28
N LEU A 106 12.52 -36.94 -18.27
CA LEU A 106 11.83 -37.70 -19.33
C LEU A 106 12.78 -38.47 -20.24
N ILE A 107 14.05 -38.05 -20.35
CA ILE A 107 15.05 -38.70 -21.23
C ILE A 107 15.74 -39.84 -20.48
N SER A 108 16.32 -39.56 -19.31
CA SER A 108 17.01 -40.59 -18.50
C SER A 108 16.05 -41.49 -17.73
N LYS A 109 14.74 -41.08 -17.63
CA LYS A 109 13.70 -41.79 -16.86
C LYS A 109 14.04 -41.95 -15.37
N GLU A 110 14.86 -41.03 -14.83
CA GLU A 110 15.31 -41.03 -13.44
C GLU A 110 14.62 -39.95 -12.62
N LEU A 111 14.46 -40.23 -11.32
CA LEU A 111 14.04 -39.28 -10.32
C LEU A 111 15.26 -38.58 -9.73
N LYS A 112 15.28 -37.24 -9.84
CA LYS A 112 16.31 -36.39 -9.20
C LYS A 112 15.69 -35.62 -8.02
N SER A 113 16.48 -35.40 -6.98
CA SER A 113 16.10 -34.54 -5.85
C SER A 113 16.20 -33.06 -6.25
N GLY A 114 15.38 -32.22 -5.65
CA GLY A 114 15.47 -30.77 -5.80
C GLY A 114 16.77 -30.22 -5.20
N ASP A 115 17.22 -29.10 -5.74
CA ASP A 115 18.38 -28.37 -5.23
C ASP A 115 17.95 -26.99 -4.70
N PRO A 116 17.98 -26.79 -3.37
CA PRO A 116 17.67 -25.48 -2.78
C PRO A 116 18.58 -24.35 -3.26
N ASN A 117 19.79 -24.68 -3.69
CA ASN A 117 20.80 -23.73 -4.13
C ASN A 117 20.83 -23.53 -5.66
N ALA A 118 19.94 -24.23 -6.41
CA ALA A 118 19.86 -24.05 -7.85
C ALA A 118 19.71 -22.57 -8.21
N VAL A 119 20.46 -22.11 -9.21
CA VAL A 119 20.36 -20.74 -9.72
C VAL A 119 19.01 -20.53 -10.41
N ASP A 120 18.59 -21.49 -11.21
CA ASP A 120 17.29 -21.45 -11.88
C ASP A 120 16.17 -21.82 -10.90
N LYS A 121 15.20 -20.92 -10.75
CA LYS A 121 14.08 -21.10 -9.82
C LYS A 121 12.80 -21.42 -10.58
N PRO A 122 12.14 -22.57 -10.27
CA PRO A 122 10.92 -22.98 -10.96
C PRO A 122 9.70 -22.13 -10.54
N ASN A 123 8.65 -22.19 -11.38
CA ASN A 123 7.37 -21.52 -11.15
C ASN A 123 7.50 -20.00 -10.93
N ALA A 124 8.39 -19.35 -11.67
CA ALA A 124 8.60 -17.91 -11.62
C ALA A 124 7.38 -17.16 -12.18
N ILE A 125 6.89 -16.18 -11.42
CA ILE A 125 5.76 -15.32 -11.79
C ILE A 125 6.22 -13.86 -11.71
N GLN A 126 6.03 -13.12 -12.79
CA GLN A 126 6.29 -11.69 -12.87
C GLN A 126 5.11 -10.90 -12.33
N ILE A 127 5.42 -9.88 -11.52
CA ILE A 127 4.43 -9.03 -10.85
C ILE A 127 4.88 -7.59 -11.00
N HIS A 128 4.20 -6.84 -11.86
CA HIS A 128 4.46 -5.41 -12.06
C HIS A 128 3.78 -4.60 -10.94
N PHE A 129 4.42 -3.50 -10.54
CA PHE A 129 3.89 -2.53 -9.59
C PHE A 129 4.45 -1.13 -9.92
N TYR A 130 3.84 -0.11 -9.31
CA TYR A 130 4.26 1.27 -9.49
C TYR A 130 4.56 1.91 -8.14
N ILE A 131 5.53 2.81 -8.11
CA ILE A 131 5.83 3.64 -6.94
C ILE A 131 5.76 5.10 -7.37
N ILE A 132 5.08 5.91 -6.58
CA ILE A 132 5.06 7.37 -6.75
C ILE A 132 5.79 8.00 -5.57
N PRO A 133 7.08 8.36 -5.74
CA PRO A 133 7.92 8.85 -4.65
C PRO A 133 7.35 10.08 -3.95
N SER A 134 6.80 11.05 -4.71
CA SER A 134 6.24 12.29 -4.16
C SER A 134 5.06 12.09 -3.21
N ILE A 135 4.35 10.97 -3.29
CA ILE A 135 3.26 10.56 -2.37
C ILE A 135 3.60 9.30 -1.58
N HIS A 136 4.83 8.80 -1.66
CA HIS A 136 5.40 7.66 -0.92
C HIS A 136 4.51 6.40 -0.93
N ARG A 137 3.85 6.13 -2.06
CA ARG A 137 2.92 4.99 -2.22
C ARG A 137 3.36 4.02 -3.29
N VAL A 138 3.13 2.75 -2.97
CA VAL A 138 3.27 1.61 -3.88
C VAL A 138 1.88 1.16 -4.32
N PHE A 139 1.66 1.05 -5.62
CA PHE A 139 0.44 0.55 -6.24
C PHE A 139 0.69 -0.84 -6.77
N LEU A 140 0.07 -1.83 -6.13
CA LEU A 140 0.21 -3.25 -6.45
C LEU A 140 -1.06 -3.77 -7.13
N PRO A 141 -1.05 -4.13 -8.43
CA PRO A 141 -2.22 -4.68 -9.10
C PRO A 141 -2.78 -5.93 -8.41
N THR A 142 -4.12 -5.96 -8.17
CA THR A 142 -4.79 -7.01 -7.37
C THR A 142 -4.86 -8.37 -8.07
N LYS A 143 -4.87 -8.40 -9.41
CA LYS A 143 -5.03 -9.62 -10.23
C LYS A 143 -3.79 -10.52 -10.29
N LYS A 144 -2.81 -10.35 -9.41
CA LYS A 144 -1.56 -11.11 -9.42
C LYS A 144 -1.52 -12.13 -8.27
N LYS A 145 -0.72 -13.17 -8.43
CA LYS A 145 -0.54 -14.24 -7.41
C LYS A 145 0.36 -13.79 -6.24
N ILE A 146 0.14 -12.57 -5.76
CA ILE A 146 0.83 -11.99 -4.62
C ILE A 146 -0.17 -11.25 -3.73
N THR A 147 0.07 -11.24 -2.44
CA THR A 147 -0.75 -10.46 -1.49
C THR A 147 -0.03 -9.19 -1.07
N PRO A 148 -0.74 -8.13 -0.68
CA PRO A 148 -0.10 -6.91 -0.19
C PRO A 148 0.78 -7.17 1.05
N LEU A 149 0.43 -8.12 1.92
CA LEU A 149 1.26 -8.55 3.05
C LEU A 149 2.62 -9.12 2.62
N GLN A 150 2.69 -9.81 1.49
CA GLN A 150 3.96 -10.35 0.98
C GLN A 150 4.87 -9.23 0.47
N VAL A 151 4.29 -8.18 -0.11
CA VAL A 151 5.03 -7.00 -0.57
C VAL A 151 5.43 -6.12 0.62
N GLU A 152 4.55 -5.95 1.61
CA GLU A 152 4.87 -5.31 2.90
C GLU A 152 6.08 -5.99 3.56
N LEU A 153 6.06 -7.33 3.67
CA LEU A 153 7.16 -8.10 4.22
C LEU A 153 8.48 -7.88 3.45
N PHE A 154 8.40 -7.81 2.11
CA PHE A 154 9.57 -7.54 1.27
C PHE A 154 10.17 -6.17 1.59
N PHE A 155 9.38 -5.11 1.56
CA PHE A 155 9.87 -3.77 1.86
C PHE A 155 10.33 -3.62 3.30
N LYS A 156 9.64 -4.25 4.26
CA LYS A 156 10.07 -4.26 5.66
C LYS A 156 11.47 -4.86 5.82
N GLN A 157 11.74 -6.02 5.24
CA GLN A 157 13.05 -6.66 5.34
C GLN A 157 14.13 -5.88 4.57
N ALA A 158 13.79 -5.28 3.43
CA ALA A 158 14.71 -4.45 2.67
C ALA A 158 15.11 -3.17 3.44
N LEU A 159 14.12 -2.47 3.98
CA LEU A 159 14.34 -1.25 4.77
C LEU A 159 15.09 -1.54 6.07
N LEU A 160 14.82 -2.66 6.73
CA LEU A 160 15.62 -3.12 7.88
C LEU A 160 17.10 -3.31 7.53
N LYS A 161 17.40 -3.83 6.34
CA LYS A 161 18.79 -3.94 5.88
C LYS A 161 19.46 -2.59 5.64
N ILE A 162 18.70 -1.59 5.20
CA ILE A 162 19.21 -0.24 4.92
C ILE A 162 19.37 0.56 6.20
N PHE A 163 18.34 0.57 7.06
CA PHE A 163 18.28 1.44 8.24
C PHE A 163 18.70 0.78 9.54
N GLY A 164 18.77 -0.55 9.59
CA GLY A 164 19.14 -1.30 10.79
C GLY A 164 18.08 -1.32 11.91
N SER A 165 17.01 -0.53 11.83
CA SER A 165 15.95 -0.43 12.85
C SER A 165 14.58 -0.20 12.22
N GLU A 166 13.54 -0.80 12.83
CA GLU A 166 12.13 -0.54 12.46
C GLU A 166 11.65 0.86 12.89
N ASN A 167 12.35 1.54 13.79
CA ASN A 167 11.98 2.88 14.24
C ASN A 167 12.18 3.96 13.16
N ASN A 168 12.89 3.64 12.07
CA ASN A 168 13.19 4.58 11.00
C ASN A 168 12.16 4.61 9.88
N PHE A 169 11.15 3.74 9.93
CA PHE A 169 10.13 3.66 8.90
C PHE A 169 8.83 3.03 9.40
N ASN A 170 7.73 3.34 8.73
CA ASN A 170 6.45 2.64 8.86
C ASN A 170 5.98 2.14 7.49
N ILE A 171 5.32 0.99 7.47
CA ILE A 171 4.67 0.45 6.27
C ILE A 171 3.24 0.10 6.64
N ASP A 172 2.29 0.68 5.95
CA ASP A 172 0.88 0.47 6.16
C ASP A 172 0.17 0.12 4.83
N ILE A 173 -0.71 -0.87 4.86
CA ILE A 173 -1.55 -1.21 3.71
C ILE A 173 -2.88 -0.52 3.89
N ALA A 174 -3.30 0.28 2.92
CA ALA A 174 -4.58 1.00 2.96
C ALA A 174 -5.74 0.05 3.23
N LYS A 175 -6.66 0.44 4.13
CA LYS A 175 -7.80 -0.37 4.55
C LYS A 175 -9.04 0.00 3.75
N SER A 176 -9.90 -0.99 3.55
CA SER A 176 -11.17 -0.80 2.85
C SER A 176 -11.98 0.32 3.50
N VAL A 177 -12.22 1.38 2.73
CA VAL A 177 -13.02 2.55 3.14
C VAL A 177 -14.43 2.10 3.52
N ASP A 178 -15.02 1.20 2.74
CA ASP A 178 -16.38 0.69 3.00
C ASP A 178 -16.46 -0.06 4.33
N GLU A 179 -15.46 -0.90 4.63
CA GLU A 179 -15.43 -1.62 5.91
C GLU A 179 -15.24 -0.67 7.10
N VAL A 180 -14.40 0.35 6.97
CA VAL A 180 -14.20 1.36 8.01
C VAL A 180 -15.45 2.21 8.21
N ASN A 181 -16.11 2.62 7.12
CA ASN A 181 -17.30 3.46 7.18
C ASN A 181 -18.49 2.80 7.89
N LYS A 182 -18.58 1.47 7.90
CA LYS A 182 -19.61 0.73 8.68
C LYS A 182 -19.60 1.07 10.18
N ILE A 183 -18.52 1.65 10.71
CA ILE A 183 -18.46 2.10 12.11
C ILE A 183 -19.46 3.23 12.36
N TYR A 184 -19.71 4.10 11.38
CA TYR A 184 -20.68 5.18 11.46
C TYR A 184 -22.14 4.70 11.41
N GLU A 185 -22.35 3.45 10.97
CA GLU A 185 -23.67 2.79 10.91
C GLU A 185 -24.05 2.08 12.22
N PHE A 186 -23.14 2.04 13.22
CA PHE A 186 -23.47 1.44 14.51
C PHE A 186 -24.51 2.27 15.25
N LYS A 187 -25.61 1.65 15.68
CA LYS A 187 -26.56 2.26 16.61
C LYS A 187 -25.86 2.66 17.91
N SER A 188 -24.94 1.84 18.36
CA SER A 188 -24.17 2.09 19.58
C SER A 188 -22.75 1.55 19.43
N LEU A 189 -21.76 2.44 19.35
CA LEU A 189 -20.34 2.09 19.36
C LEU A 189 -19.87 1.94 20.82
N LYS A 190 -19.47 0.74 21.22
CA LYS A 190 -19.08 0.41 22.60
C LYS A 190 -17.61 0.50 22.86
N LYS A 191 -16.80 0.01 21.90
CA LYS A 191 -15.34 0.04 21.98
C LYS A 191 -14.74 0.38 20.64
N LEU A 192 -13.60 1.07 20.66
CA LEU A 192 -12.78 1.36 19.49
C LEU A 192 -11.31 1.24 19.90
N ASN A 193 -10.60 0.31 19.29
CA ASN A 193 -9.17 0.15 19.41
C ASN A 193 -8.53 0.66 18.11
N LEU A 194 -7.62 1.60 18.22
CA LEU A 194 -6.90 2.22 17.10
C LEU A 194 -5.42 1.89 17.22
N GLU A 195 -4.81 1.59 16.08
CA GLU A 195 -3.36 1.60 15.90
C GLU A 195 -3.09 2.38 14.62
N ILE A 196 -2.58 3.60 14.75
CA ILE A 196 -2.43 4.57 13.68
C ILE A 196 -1.05 5.24 13.73
N SER A 197 -0.57 5.72 12.57
CA SER A 197 0.57 6.61 12.46
C SER A 197 0.14 7.93 11.78
N TYR A 198 0.94 9.02 11.96
CA TYR A 198 0.66 10.26 11.27
C TYR A 198 0.94 10.15 9.75
N THR A 199 0.43 11.07 8.96
CA THR A 199 0.63 11.10 7.50
C THR A 199 1.92 11.87 7.13
N ASN A 200 2.39 11.68 5.90
CA ASN A 200 3.42 12.52 5.29
C ASN A 200 2.76 13.61 4.43
N ASP A 201 2.05 14.53 5.09
CA ASP A 201 1.38 15.70 4.49
C ASP A 201 0.27 15.36 3.48
N ASP A 202 -0.39 14.22 3.68
CA ASP A 202 -1.59 13.88 2.92
C ASP A 202 -2.76 14.78 3.30
N LEU A 203 -3.49 15.22 2.29
CA LEU A 203 -4.71 16.00 2.50
C LEU A 203 -5.78 15.18 3.23
N GLY A 204 -6.51 15.81 4.13
CA GLY A 204 -7.56 15.19 4.92
C GLY A 204 -8.70 16.16 5.24
N ASP A 205 -9.74 15.66 5.94
CA ASP A 205 -10.73 16.51 6.57
C ASP A 205 -10.21 17.07 7.92
N ASP A 206 -10.89 18.08 8.47
CA ASP A 206 -10.51 18.73 9.74
C ASP A 206 -10.21 17.75 10.88
N ALA A 207 -10.91 16.62 10.94
CA ALA A 207 -10.72 15.65 12.00
C ALA A 207 -9.45 14.80 11.78
N LYS A 208 -9.16 14.44 10.51
CA LYS A 208 -7.92 13.75 10.12
C LYS A 208 -6.72 14.65 10.35
N GLU A 209 -6.77 15.90 9.88
CA GLU A 209 -5.71 16.92 10.08
C GLU A 209 -5.44 17.18 11.57
N PHE A 210 -6.50 17.29 12.38
CA PHE A 210 -6.37 17.46 13.83
C PHE A 210 -5.61 16.31 14.48
N MET A 211 -5.98 15.06 14.18
CA MET A 211 -5.33 13.89 14.78
C MET A 211 -3.88 13.74 14.27
N ASP A 212 -3.65 14.03 12.98
CA ASP A 212 -2.33 14.01 12.38
C ASP A 212 -1.39 15.03 13.03
N THR A 213 -1.89 16.25 13.26
CA THR A 213 -1.16 17.34 13.96
C THR A 213 -0.77 16.90 15.38
N ILE A 214 -1.71 16.33 16.16
CA ILE A 214 -1.41 15.84 17.52
C ILE A 214 -0.28 14.80 17.50
N LEU A 215 -0.31 13.87 16.56
CA LEU A 215 0.72 12.83 16.46
C LEU A 215 2.09 13.42 16.08
N LYS A 216 2.12 14.38 15.15
CA LYS A 216 3.35 15.09 14.75
C LYS A 216 3.93 15.92 15.89
N GLU A 217 3.12 16.76 16.54
CA GLU A 217 3.54 17.59 17.68
C GLU A 217 4.04 16.74 18.86
N SER A 218 3.46 15.56 19.05
CA SER A 218 3.88 14.63 20.10
C SER A 218 5.13 13.84 19.74
N SER A 219 5.72 14.05 18.54
CA SER A 219 6.84 13.26 18.01
C SER A 219 6.59 11.76 18.10
N THR A 220 5.34 11.35 17.81
CA THR A 220 4.86 9.97 17.99
C THR A 220 4.81 9.26 16.64
N ASP A 221 5.62 8.22 16.45
CA ASP A 221 5.61 7.42 15.23
C ASP A 221 4.33 6.63 15.07
N ARG A 222 3.87 6.02 16.16
CA ARG A 222 2.67 5.18 16.19
C ARG A 222 1.90 5.39 17.48
N TYR A 223 0.61 5.59 17.33
CA TYR A 223 -0.33 5.72 18.44
C TYR A 223 -1.20 4.47 18.55
N THR A 224 -1.30 3.93 19.76
CA THR A 224 -2.27 2.88 20.09
C THR A 224 -3.22 3.41 21.14
N GLY A 225 -4.50 3.48 20.81
CA GLY A 225 -5.54 4.00 21.70
C GLY A 225 -6.71 3.05 21.85
N ASN A 226 -7.25 2.98 23.08
CA ASN A 226 -8.43 2.19 23.42
C ASN A 226 -9.51 3.11 23.97
N PHE A 227 -10.61 3.23 23.25
CA PHE A 227 -11.79 3.97 23.71
C PHE A 227 -12.88 2.98 24.15
N THR A 228 -13.43 3.20 25.34
CA THR A 228 -14.55 2.40 25.87
C THR A 228 -15.67 3.34 26.29
N ALA A 229 -16.88 3.07 25.82
CA ALA A 229 -18.05 3.84 26.19
C ALA A 229 -18.35 3.68 27.71
N LYS A 230 -18.81 4.74 28.36
CA LYS A 230 -19.34 4.66 29.70
C LYS A 230 -20.53 3.70 29.72
N LYS A 231 -20.76 3.02 30.86
CA LYS A 231 -21.90 2.09 31.02
C LYS A 231 -23.22 2.74 30.59
N GLY A 232 -23.95 2.06 29.72
CA GLY A 232 -25.22 2.53 29.15
C GLY A 232 -25.09 3.67 28.11
N LYS A 233 -23.88 4.07 27.74
CA LYS A 233 -23.64 5.11 26.70
C LYS A 233 -23.02 4.50 25.43
N SER A 234 -22.90 5.32 24.41
CA SER A 234 -22.18 5.06 23.14
C SER A 234 -21.00 6.02 23.02
N LEU A 235 -19.92 5.57 22.41
CA LEU A 235 -18.92 6.49 21.89
C LEU A 235 -19.55 7.31 20.76
N ASN A 236 -19.14 8.57 20.63
CA ASN A 236 -19.54 9.42 19.51
C ASN A 236 -18.50 9.30 18.37
N PRO A 237 -18.78 8.53 17.29
CA PRO A 237 -17.84 8.36 16.20
C PRO A 237 -17.54 9.68 15.45
N ASN A 238 -18.42 10.68 15.58
CA ASN A 238 -18.25 12.00 14.95
C ASN A 238 -17.51 13.00 15.84
N SER A 239 -17.10 12.64 17.06
CA SER A 239 -16.22 13.50 17.85
C SER A 239 -14.86 13.64 17.15
N ARG A 240 -14.28 14.84 17.15
CA ARG A 240 -13.08 15.20 16.39
C ARG A 240 -11.93 14.19 16.62
N LEU A 241 -11.70 13.76 17.85
CA LEU A 241 -10.66 12.80 18.21
C LEU A 241 -10.94 11.40 17.65
N ILE A 242 -12.16 10.87 17.82
CA ILE A 242 -12.52 9.51 17.38
C ILE A 242 -12.60 9.49 15.85
N LYS A 243 -13.25 10.48 15.23
CA LYS A 243 -13.35 10.60 13.78
C LYS A 243 -11.96 10.69 13.15
N GLY A 244 -11.07 11.55 13.66
CA GLY A 244 -9.70 11.68 13.17
C GLY A 244 -8.92 10.37 13.22
N GLY A 245 -9.02 9.62 14.31
CA GLY A 245 -8.41 8.31 14.43
C GLY A 245 -8.98 7.28 13.45
N ILE A 246 -10.30 7.27 13.23
CA ILE A 246 -10.96 6.40 12.25
C ILE A 246 -10.47 6.75 10.83
N GLU A 247 -10.46 8.04 10.48
CA GLU A 247 -10.02 8.48 9.14
C GLU A 247 -8.54 8.17 8.87
N LEU A 248 -7.64 8.42 9.84
CA LEU A 248 -6.24 8.04 9.72
C LEU A 248 -6.04 6.54 9.55
N SER A 249 -6.86 5.71 10.22
CA SER A 249 -6.73 4.26 10.14
C SER A 249 -7.01 3.66 8.75
N LYS A 250 -7.67 4.41 7.87
CA LYS A 250 -7.95 3.98 6.49
C LYS A 250 -6.66 3.82 5.67
N GLU A 251 -5.71 4.71 5.87
CA GLU A 251 -4.46 4.75 5.09
C GLU A 251 -3.22 4.37 5.91
N ASN A 252 -3.19 4.75 7.20
CA ASN A 252 -2.01 4.68 8.05
C ASN A 252 -2.30 3.91 9.34
N GLY A 253 -2.86 2.71 9.23
CA GLY A 253 -3.08 1.90 10.42
C GLY A 253 -4.14 0.83 10.29
N LYS A 254 -4.71 0.48 11.43
CA LYS A 254 -5.79 -0.50 11.56
C LYS A 254 -6.66 -0.17 12.77
N LEU A 255 -7.88 -0.68 12.75
CA LEU A 255 -8.79 -0.56 13.89
C LEU A 255 -9.60 -1.82 14.15
N ILE A 256 -10.10 -1.92 15.39
CA ILE A 256 -11.12 -2.88 15.79
C ILE A 256 -12.22 -2.08 16.51
N ALA A 257 -13.46 -2.18 16.01
CA ALA A 257 -14.63 -1.55 16.60
C ALA A 257 -15.65 -2.60 17.05
N GLU A 258 -16.19 -2.45 18.25
CA GLU A 258 -17.27 -3.28 18.78
C GLU A 258 -18.49 -2.39 19.07
N GLY A 259 -19.63 -2.82 18.61
CA GLY A 259 -20.88 -2.09 18.79
C GLY A 259 -22.12 -2.96 18.62
N GLU A 260 -23.26 -2.32 18.47
CA GLU A 260 -24.57 -2.93 18.29
C GLU A 260 -25.25 -2.30 17.03
N ASN A 261 -25.95 -3.13 16.26
CA ASN A 261 -26.81 -2.65 15.17
C ASN A 261 -28.21 -2.24 15.71
N ASP A 262 -29.09 -1.82 14.80
CA ASP A 262 -30.47 -1.41 15.14
C ASP A 262 -31.31 -2.50 15.82
N TYR A 263 -30.97 -3.76 15.59
CA TYR A 263 -31.63 -4.93 16.20
C TYR A 263 -31.02 -5.32 17.54
N GLY A 264 -30.02 -4.59 18.05
CA GLY A 264 -29.31 -4.91 19.31
C GLY A 264 -28.30 -6.04 19.21
N ASN A 265 -28.02 -6.55 17.99
CA ASN A 265 -27.01 -7.58 17.80
C ASN A 265 -25.60 -6.98 17.88
N LYS A 266 -24.70 -7.70 18.55
CA LYS A 266 -23.28 -7.33 18.61
C LYS A 266 -22.64 -7.43 17.22
N ILE A 267 -21.95 -6.38 16.81
CA ILE A 267 -21.14 -6.32 15.59
C ILE A 267 -19.69 -6.03 15.97
N ILE A 268 -18.76 -6.68 15.28
CA ILE A 268 -17.31 -6.42 15.40
C ILE A 268 -16.78 -6.14 13.99
N ILE A 269 -16.16 -4.98 13.82
CA ILE A 269 -15.41 -4.61 12.62
C ILE A 269 -13.94 -4.74 12.96
N ASN A 270 -13.19 -5.49 12.13
CA ASN A 270 -11.73 -5.63 12.24
C ASN A 270 -11.11 -5.41 10.88
N THR A 271 -10.37 -4.31 10.72
CA THR A 271 -9.79 -3.91 9.43
C THR A 271 -8.43 -4.53 9.14
N LYS A 272 -7.87 -5.36 10.05
CA LYS A 272 -6.50 -5.89 9.94
C LYS A 272 -6.20 -6.50 8.57
N ASN A 273 -7.15 -7.27 8.00
CA ASN A 273 -6.99 -7.97 6.72
C ASN A 273 -8.02 -7.52 5.67
N LYS A 274 -8.54 -6.30 5.79
CA LYS A 274 -9.52 -5.70 4.88
C LYS A 274 -8.84 -4.55 4.15
N TYR A 275 -8.31 -4.83 2.96
CA TYR A 275 -7.52 -3.88 2.20
C TYR A 275 -8.37 -3.15 1.16
N GLU A 276 -8.02 -1.88 0.92
CA GLU A 276 -8.62 -1.08 -0.14
C GLU A 276 -8.16 -1.56 -1.51
N GLU A 277 -9.12 -1.71 -2.42
CA GLU A 277 -8.85 -1.92 -3.84
C GLU A 277 -9.11 -0.61 -4.58
N TYR A 278 -8.05 0.16 -4.78
CA TYR A 278 -8.13 1.41 -5.52
C TYR A 278 -8.12 1.17 -7.03
N LEU A 279 -9.10 1.74 -7.72
CA LEU A 279 -9.24 1.60 -9.15
C LEU A 279 -8.50 2.73 -9.88
N LEU A 280 -7.28 2.46 -10.35
CA LEU A 280 -6.55 3.37 -11.22
C LEU A 280 -7.20 3.43 -12.61
N LYS A 281 -7.53 4.63 -13.09
CA LYS A 281 -8.09 4.89 -14.41
C LYS A 281 -6.98 5.37 -15.35
N ILE A 282 -6.48 4.46 -16.18
CA ILE A 282 -5.38 4.72 -17.11
C ILE A 282 -5.94 5.14 -18.45
N LYS A 283 -5.68 6.38 -18.87
CA LYS A 283 -6.06 6.92 -20.19
C LYS A 283 -5.30 6.16 -21.29
N ARG A 284 -6.02 5.76 -22.35
CA ARG A 284 -5.42 4.98 -23.44
C ARG A 284 -4.60 5.81 -24.44
N GLU A 285 -4.86 7.11 -24.48
CA GLU A 285 -4.31 8.02 -25.48
C GLU A 285 -2.97 8.65 -25.09
N ILE A 286 -2.56 8.47 -23.83
CA ILE A 286 -1.30 9.02 -23.29
C ILE A 286 -0.42 7.92 -22.71
N ASN A 287 0.82 8.26 -22.40
CA ASN A 287 1.74 7.35 -21.71
C ASN A 287 1.10 6.80 -20.42
N PRO A 288 1.06 5.48 -20.21
CA PRO A 288 0.44 4.88 -19.03
C PRO A 288 1.00 5.40 -17.70
N CYS A 289 2.32 5.60 -17.59
CA CYS A 289 2.96 6.15 -16.40
C CYS A 289 2.53 7.59 -16.13
N LEU A 290 2.43 8.43 -17.17
CA LEU A 290 1.90 9.79 -17.05
C LEU A 290 0.44 9.77 -16.55
N SER A 291 -0.39 8.88 -17.10
CA SER A 291 -1.78 8.74 -16.68
C SER A 291 -1.90 8.30 -15.22
N ILE A 292 -1.09 7.33 -14.78
CA ILE A 292 -1.05 6.86 -13.40
C ILE A 292 -0.63 8.01 -12.47
N LEU A 293 0.40 8.74 -12.85
CA LEU A 293 0.92 9.88 -12.09
C LEU A 293 -0.15 10.98 -11.93
N GLN A 294 -0.83 11.36 -13.02
CA GLN A 294 -1.94 12.32 -12.98
C GLN A 294 -3.05 11.85 -12.02
N GLU A 295 -3.54 10.63 -12.18
CA GLU A 295 -4.64 10.09 -11.35
C GLU A 295 -4.26 10.05 -9.86
N THR A 296 -3.03 9.65 -9.56
CA THR A 296 -2.56 9.54 -8.17
C THR A 296 -2.30 10.90 -7.54
N LEU A 297 -1.64 11.83 -8.23
CA LEU A 297 -1.42 13.19 -7.72
C LEU A 297 -2.74 13.93 -7.51
N LYS A 298 -3.72 13.76 -8.40
CA LYS A 298 -5.06 14.32 -8.25
C LYS A 298 -5.72 13.87 -6.94
N LYS A 299 -5.58 12.60 -6.58
CA LYS A 299 -6.19 12.08 -5.34
C LYS A 299 -5.49 12.54 -4.07
N TRP A 300 -4.15 12.64 -4.06
CA TRP A 300 -3.40 12.83 -2.82
C TRP A 300 -2.68 14.17 -2.68
N ARG A 301 -2.62 14.98 -3.73
CA ARG A 301 -1.92 16.28 -3.72
C ARG A 301 -2.75 17.47 -4.20
N LEU A 302 -3.85 17.24 -4.91
CA LEU A 302 -4.75 18.32 -5.31
C LEU A 302 -5.95 18.42 -4.34
N LYS A 303 -6.24 19.65 -3.86
CA LYS A 303 -7.43 19.98 -3.09
C LYS A 303 -8.58 20.32 -4.02
#